data_1b7aa66cbb29c4a78a892be37f7205fb
#
_entry.id   1b7aa66cbb29c4a78a892be37f7205fb
#
_cell.length_a   1.000
_cell.length_b   1.000
_cell.length_c   1.000
_cell.angle_alpha   90.00
_cell.angle_beta   90.00
_cell.angle_gamma   90.00
#
_symmetry.space_group_name_H-M   'P 1'
#
loop_
_entity.id
_entity.type
_entity.pdbx_description
1 polymer ?
#
loop_
_entity_poly.entity_id
_entity_poly.type
_entity_poly.pdbx_seq_one_letter_code
_entity_poly.pdbx_strand_id
1 'polypeptide(L)' 'MEKNLVQLKQIREEMENIRELYIKGYINKDVYQKESRKIFEIAETLGV' A
#
# COMPACT_ATOMS: atom_id res chain seq x y z
N MET A 1 -0.72 16.46 12.66
CA MET A 1 -1.77 15.45 12.85
C MET A 1 -2.59 15.21 11.60
N GLU A 2 -3.09 16.28 10.99
CA GLU A 2 -3.85 16.13 9.77
C GLU A 2 -3.03 15.51 8.65
N LYS A 3 -1.75 15.84 8.60
CA LYS A 3 -0.86 15.27 7.59
C LYS A 3 -0.78 13.76 7.71
N ASN A 4 -0.72 13.25 8.93
CA ASN A 4 -0.63 11.81 9.15
C ASN A 4 -1.91 11.11 8.68
N LEU A 5 -3.06 11.71 8.93
CA LEU A 5 -4.32 11.12 8.50
C LEU A 5 -4.42 11.04 6.98
N VAL A 6 -3.98 12.11 6.29
CA VAL A 6 -4.00 12.12 4.84
C VAL A 6 -3.06 11.06 4.28
N GLN A 7 -1.87 10.94 4.85
CA GLN A 7 -0.91 9.95 4.40
C GLN A 7 -1.39 8.53 4.64
N LEU A 8 -2.01 8.28 5.79
CA LEU A 8 -2.58 6.97 6.08
C LEU A 8 -3.67 6.60 5.08
N LYS A 9 -4.49 7.56 4.73
CA LYS A 9 -5.54 7.34 3.75
C LYS A 9 -4.96 6.99 2.39
N GLN A 10 -3.91 7.68 1.99
CA GLN A 10 -3.23 7.39 0.73
C GLN A 10 -2.64 5.99 0.74
N ILE A 11 -2.03 5.59 1.85
CA ILE A 11 -1.45 4.26 1.98
C ILE A 11 -2.53 3.20 1.82
N ARG A 12 -3.67 3.39 2.44
CA ARG A 12 -4.78 2.45 2.32
C ARG A 12 -5.28 2.35 0.90
N GLU A 13 -5.40 3.48 0.21
CA GLU A 13 -5.83 3.49 -1.17
C GLU A 13 -4.84 2.77 -2.07
N GLU A 14 -3.56 2.94 -1.83
CA GLU A 14 -2.53 2.24 -2.60
C GLU A 14 -2.60 0.74 -2.37
N MET A 15 -2.81 0.33 -1.13
CA MET A 15 -2.94 -1.09 -0.82
C MET A 15 -4.16 -1.70 -1.52
N GLU A 16 -5.25 -0.98 -1.54
CA GLU A 16 -6.44 -1.44 -2.22
C GLU A 16 -6.22 -1.54 -3.73
N ASN A 17 -5.52 -0.55 -4.30
CA ASN A 17 -5.22 -0.56 -5.72
C ASN A 17 -4.35 -1.75 -6.10
N ILE A 18 -3.31 -2.01 -5.33
CA ILE A 18 -2.41 -3.13 -5.59
C ILE A 18 -3.15 -4.45 -5.47
N ARG A 19 -3.98 -4.55 -4.46
CA ARG A 19 -4.79 -5.75 -4.26
C ARG A 19 -5.72 -6.00 -5.45
N GLU A 20 -6.34 -4.94 -5.94
CA GLU A 20 -7.23 -5.03 -7.07
C GLU A 20 -6.48 -5.48 -8.33
N LEU A 21 -5.32 -4.91 -8.55
CA LEU A 21 -4.49 -5.30 -9.68
C LEU A 21 -4.10 -6.77 -9.61
N TYR A 22 -3.80 -7.24 -8.42
CA TYR A 22 -3.45 -8.63 -8.20
C TYR A 22 -4.65 -9.55 -8.49
N ILE A 23 -5.81 -9.20 -7.96
CA ILE A 23 -7.03 -9.98 -8.15
C ILE A 23 -7.41 -10.04 -9.63
N LYS A 24 -7.25 -8.93 -10.32
CA LYS A 24 -7.58 -8.87 -11.76
C LYS A 24 -6.52 -9.53 -12.63
N GLY A 25 -5.39 -9.90 -12.06
CA GLY A 25 -4.35 -10.59 -12.81
C GLY A 25 -3.40 -9.67 -13.56
N TYR A 26 -3.41 -8.38 -13.27
CA TYR A 26 -2.48 -7.45 -13.92
C TYR A 26 -1.07 -7.56 -13.38
N ILE A 27 -0.92 -8.00 -12.14
CA ILE A 27 0.39 -8.20 -11.52
C ILE A 27 0.42 -9.59 -10.91
N ASN A 28 1.64 -10.14 -10.81
CA ASN A 28 1.80 -11.46 -10.23
C ASN A 28 2.08 -11.36 -8.72
N LYS A 29 2.22 -12.53 -8.09
CA LYS A 29 2.42 -12.59 -6.65
C LYS A 29 3.68 -11.87 -6.19
N ASP A 30 4.76 -12.01 -6.96
CA ASP A 30 6.02 -11.38 -6.61
C ASP A 30 5.90 -9.85 -6.58
N VAL A 31 5.27 -9.30 -7.60
CA VAL A 31 5.06 -7.86 -7.67
C VAL A 31 4.15 -7.40 -6.53
N TYR A 32 3.09 -8.16 -6.29
CA TYR A 32 2.17 -7.83 -5.21
C TYR A 32 2.89 -7.77 -3.86
N GLN A 33 3.72 -8.76 -3.58
CA GLN A 33 4.45 -8.81 -2.32
C GLN A 33 5.46 -7.67 -2.19
N LYS A 34 6.18 -7.38 -3.27
CA LYS A 34 7.16 -6.28 -3.26
C LYS A 34 6.50 -4.94 -3.01
N GLU A 35 5.41 -4.67 -3.71
CA GLU A 35 4.71 -3.41 -3.55
C GLU A 35 4.08 -3.28 -2.18
N SER A 36 3.50 -4.36 -1.68
CA SER A 36 2.92 -4.36 -0.35
C SER A 36 3.97 -4.09 0.72
N ARG A 37 5.16 -4.67 0.55
CA ARG A 37 6.24 -4.45 1.51
C ARG A 37 6.68 -2.99 1.53
N LYS A 38 6.79 -2.37 0.36
CA LYS A 38 7.13 -0.95 0.29
C LYS A 38 6.12 -0.10 1.03
N ILE A 39 4.85 -0.40 0.85
CA ILE A 39 3.79 0.35 1.51
C ILE A 39 3.86 0.16 3.02
N PHE A 40 4.12 -1.05 3.49
CA PHE A 40 4.30 -1.33 4.91
C PHE A 40 5.46 -0.54 5.49
N GLU A 41 6.57 -0.47 4.77
CA GLU A 41 7.73 0.27 5.24
C GLU A 41 7.41 1.76 5.40
N ILE A 42 6.67 2.31 4.46
CA ILE A 42 6.24 3.70 4.55
C ILE A 42 5.33 3.89 5.76
N ALA A 43 4.41 2.97 5.98
CA ALA A 43 3.50 3.04 7.12
C ALA A 43 4.26 2.99 8.45
N GLU A 44 5.27 2.14 8.54
CA GLU A 44 6.09 2.06 9.73
C GLU A 44 6.82 3.37 10.00
N THR A 45 7.29 4.01 8.94
CA THR A 45 7.97 5.31 9.06
C THR A 45 7.02 6.36 9.63
N LEU A 46 5.74 6.25 9.32
CA LEU A 46 4.74 7.18 9.84
C LEU A 46 4.31 6.86 11.27
N GLY A 47 4.79 5.79 11.83
CA GLY A 47 4.48 5.44 13.21
C GLY A 47 3.12 4.79 13.38
N VAL A 48 2.69 4.07 12.42
CA VAL A 48 1.39 3.40 12.45
C VAL A 48 1.52 2.02 13.05
#